data_a59812d55898f2d5dec0a677db025030
#
_entry.id   a59812d55898f2d5dec0a677db025030
#
_cell.length_a   1.000
_cell.length_b   1.000
_cell.length_c   1.000
_cell.angle_alpha   90.00
_cell.angle_beta   90.00
_cell.angle_gamma   90.00
#
_symmetry.space_group_name_H-M   'P 1'
#
loop_
_entity.id
_entity.type
_entity.pdbx_description
1 polymer ?
#
loop_
_entity_poly.entity_id
_entity_poly.type
_entity_poly.pdbx_seq_one_letter_code
_entity_poly.pdbx_strand_id
1 'polypeptide(L)'
;SKKNKVALTGECADEIFGGYPWFYRKELLEKDGFPWSSDITPRLAFLREDVADELALSDYSHMRYEQSKAAAPLLPGESKEDESRRMIGYLNIKWFMQTLLDRMDRASMFSELEARVPFADHRIIEYVFNVPWHMKFQNGVEKTLLRDAFSDILPPELLHRKKSPYPKTYHPGYEALLIKGMKEILD
;
A
#
# COMPACT_ATOMS: atom_id res chain seq x y z
N SER A 1 0.98 9.62 23.89
CA SER A 1 -0.09 10.62 23.76
C SER A 1 -0.43 11.25 25.09
N LYS A 2 -0.08 12.54 25.25
CA LYS A 2 -0.30 13.25 26.53
C LYS A 2 -1.79 13.65 26.75
N LYS A 3 -2.59 13.75 25.69
CA LYS A 3 -3.97 14.28 25.77
C LYS A 3 -5.04 13.32 25.28
N ASN A 4 -4.75 12.51 24.26
CA ASN A 4 -5.72 11.61 23.64
C ASN A 4 -5.18 10.17 23.63
N LYS A 5 -6.07 9.21 23.84
CA LYS A 5 -5.73 7.77 23.79
C LYS A 5 -6.07 7.12 22.45
N VAL A 6 -6.92 7.77 21.66
CA VAL A 6 -7.39 7.27 20.37
C VAL A 6 -7.20 8.33 19.30
N ALA A 7 -6.78 7.93 18.11
CA ALA A 7 -6.71 8.76 16.90
C ALA A 7 -7.36 8.03 15.73
N LEU A 8 -8.09 8.76 14.89
CA LEU A 8 -8.57 8.26 13.61
C LEU A 8 -7.56 8.58 12.53
N THR A 9 -7.31 7.62 11.63
CA THR A 9 -6.38 7.78 10.50
C THR A 9 -7.06 7.46 9.18
N GLY A 10 -6.58 8.09 8.11
CA GLY A 10 -7.04 7.85 6.74
C GLY A 10 -6.28 6.71 6.03
N GLU A 11 -5.50 5.89 6.73
CA GLU A 11 -4.85 4.73 6.11
C GLU A 11 -5.88 3.75 5.52
N CYS A 12 -5.45 2.93 4.61
CA CYS A 12 -6.25 1.98 3.81
C CYS A 12 -7.14 2.61 2.72
N ALA A 13 -7.32 3.93 2.68
CA ALA A 13 -8.09 4.55 1.60
C ALA A 13 -7.44 4.37 0.22
N ASP A 14 -6.12 4.46 0.11
CA ASP A 14 -5.41 4.24 -1.15
C ASP A 14 -5.49 2.77 -1.59
N GLU A 15 -5.48 1.85 -0.65
CA GLU A 15 -5.51 0.41 -0.86
C GLU A 15 -6.84 -0.04 -1.48
N ILE A 16 -7.96 0.46 -0.95
CA ILE A 16 -9.28 0.01 -1.37
C ILE A 16 -9.89 0.84 -2.51
N PHE A 17 -9.58 2.14 -2.58
CA PHE A 17 -10.09 3.02 -3.64
C PHE A 17 -9.12 3.19 -4.83
N GLY A 18 -8.00 2.48 -4.86
CA GLY A 18 -7.08 2.48 -6.00
C GLY A 18 -6.23 3.75 -6.11
N GLY A 19 -5.72 4.28 -5.01
CA GLY A 19 -4.92 5.51 -4.98
C GLY A 19 -3.46 5.35 -5.40
N TYR A 20 -2.98 4.15 -5.74
CA TYR A 20 -1.59 3.89 -6.11
C TYR A 20 -1.39 3.77 -7.61
N PRO A 21 -0.20 4.11 -8.14
CA PRO A 21 0.11 4.04 -9.57
C PRO A 21 -0.11 2.67 -10.21
N TRP A 22 0.07 1.58 -9.49
CA TRP A 22 -0.12 0.22 -10.02
C TRP A 22 -1.57 -0.13 -10.34
N PHE A 23 -2.54 0.69 -9.95
CA PHE A 23 -3.94 0.52 -10.36
C PHE A 23 -4.27 1.17 -11.71
N TYR A 24 -3.50 2.17 -12.16
CA TYR A 24 -3.82 2.97 -13.35
C TYR A 24 -2.68 3.16 -14.35
N ARG A 25 -1.44 2.83 -13.99
CA ARG A 25 -0.34 2.80 -14.95
C ARG A 25 -0.23 1.42 -15.57
N LYS A 26 -0.40 1.35 -16.90
CA LYS A 26 -0.45 0.10 -17.64
C LYS A 26 0.80 -0.76 -17.42
N GLU A 27 1.98 -0.15 -17.45
CA GLU A 27 3.25 -0.82 -17.26
C GLU A 27 3.42 -1.48 -15.87
N LEU A 28 2.68 -0.99 -14.87
CA LEU A 28 2.66 -1.56 -13.53
C LEU A 28 1.52 -2.56 -13.34
N LEU A 29 0.41 -2.34 -14.04
CA LEU A 29 -0.74 -3.22 -14.01
C LEU A 29 -0.46 -4.57 -14.67
N GLU A 30 0.36 -4.57 -15.73
CA GLU A 30 0.74 -5.76 -16.50
C GLU A 30 1.99 -6.45 -15.94
N LYS A 31 2.61 -5.90 -14.89
CA LYS A 31 3.84 -6.44 -14.33
C LYS A 31 3.55 -7.71 -13.53
N ASP A 32 4.35 -8.75 -13.77
CA ASP A 32 4.32 -9.97 -12.97
C ASP A 32 4.99 -9.75 -11.61
N GLY A 33 4.38 -10.28 -10.54
CA GLY A 33 4.84 -10.10 -9.16
C GLY A 33 4.08 -9.01 -8.39
N PHE A 34 4.45 -8.83 -7.12
CA PHE A 34 3.87 -7.79 -6.27
C PHE A 34 4.28 -6.39 -6.74
N PRO A 35 3.35 -5.50 -7.14
CA PRO A 35 3.70 -4.21 -7.73
C PRO A 35 4.54 -3.29 -6.81
N TRP A 36 4.40 -3.43 -5.51
CA TRP A 36 5.14 -2.64 -4.50
C TRP A 36 6.47 -3.24 -4.09
N SER A 37 6.80 -4.45 -4.55
CA SER A 37 8.02 -5.19 -4.19
C SER A 37 8.62 -5.90 -5.41
N SER A 38 8.69 -5.21 -6.52
CA SER A 38 9.11 -5.76 -7.81
C SER A 38 10.63 -6.04 -7.92
N ASP A 39 11.42 -5.47 -7.02
CA ASP A 39 12.86 -5.69 -6.93
C ASP A 39 13.25 -5.92 -5.46
N ILE A 40 13.71 -7.12 -5.15
CA ILE A 40 14.19 -7.50 -3.82
C ILE A 40 15.70 -7.47 -3.70
N THR A 41 16.43 -7.25 -4.79
CA THR A 41 17.89 -7.22 -4.83
C THR A 41 18.50 -6.32 -3.76
N PRO A 42 17.99 -5.07 -3.54
CA PRO A 42 18.53 -4.21 -2.48
C PRO A 42 18.38 -4.81 -1.07
N ARG A 43 17.34 -5.64 -0.85
CA ARG A 43 17.13 -6.30 0.45
C ARG A 43 18.08 -7.48 0.64
N LEU A 44 18.31 -8.24 -0.43
CA LEU A 44 19.27 -9.36 -0.41
C LEU A 44 20.69 -8.88 -0.11
N ALA A 45 21.07 -7.69 -0.60
CA ALA A 45 22.38 -7.11 -0.36
C ALA A 45 22.70 -6.81 1.12
N PHE A 46 21.70 -6.81 2.01
CA PHE A 46 21.92 -6.69 3.46
C PHE A 46 22.12 -8.04 4.17
N LEU A 47 21.92 -9.14 3.48
CA LEU A 47 22.06 -10.49 4.04
C LEU A 47 23.45 -11.03 3.72
N ARG A 48 23.96 -11.91 4.59
CA ARG A 48 25.10 -12.76 4.25
C ARG A 48 24.68 -13.68 3.11
N GLU A 49 25.63 -14.01 2.26
CA GLU A 49 25.38 -14.83 1.05
C GLU A 49 24.76 -16.19 1.40
N ASP A 50 25.29 -16.90 2.40
CA ASP A 50 24.77 -18.17 2.88
C ASP A 50 23.31 -18.08 3.38
N VAL A 51 22.97 -16.99 4.05
CA VAL A 51 21.60 -16.74 4.54
C VAL A 51 20.67 -16.37 3.39
N ALA A 52 21.14 -15.58 2.43
CA ALA A 52 20.35 -15.20 1.26
C ALA A 52 19.99 -16.43 0.41
N ASP A 53 20.94 -17.35 0.23
CA ASP A 53 20.76 -18.61 -0.51
C ASP A 53 19.80 -19.55 0.22
N GLU A 54 19.97 -19.74 1.54
CA GLU A 54 19.08 -20.58 2.34
C GLU A 54 17.63 -20.08 2.35
N LEU A 55 17.44 -18.75 2.45
CA LEU A 55 16.11 -18.17 2.49
C LEU A 55 15.38 -18.17 1.14
N ALA A 56 16.10 -18.21 0.02
CA ALA A 56 15.56 -18.22 -1.35
C ALA A 56 14.42 -17.21 -1.53
N LEU A 57 14.63 -15.96 -1.06
CA LEU A 57 13.55 -14.95 -0.94
C LEU A 57 12.86 -14.61 -2.27
N SER A 58 13.58 -14.73 -3.39
CA SER A 58 13.00 -14.53 -4.73
C SER A 58 11.96 -15.60 -5.03
N ASP A 59 12.31 -16.86 -4.81
CA ASP A 59 11.43 -18.00 -5.07
C ASP A 59 10.25 -18.00 -4.10
N TYR A 60 10.49 -17.66 -2.83
CA TYR A 60 9.44 -17.49 -1.84
C TYR A 60 8.45 -16.41 -2.25
N SER A 61 8.93 -15.23 -2.66
CA SER A 61 8.09 -14.12 -3.10
C SER A 61 7.26 -14.49 -4.33
N HIS A 62 7.87 -15.12 -5.32
CA HIS A 62 7.19 -15.59 -6.52
C HIS A 62 6.12 -16.66 -6.19
N MET A 63 6.47 -17.65 -5.39
CA MET A 63 5.52 -18.66 -4.94
C MET A 63 4.31 -18.05 -4.23
N ARG A 64 4.52 -17.09 -3.32
CA ARG A 64 3.43 -16.42 -2.59
C ARG A 64 2.56 -15.56 -3.50
N TYR A 65 3.18 -14.93 -4.50
CA TYR A 65 2.44 -14.18 -5.53
C TYR A 65 1.55 -15.12 -6.34
N GLU A 66 2.07 -16.22 -6.90
CA GLU A 66 1.30 -17.17 -7.71
C GLU A 66 0.16 -17.83 -6.91
N GLN A 67 0.41 -18.24 -5.68
CA GLN A 67 -0.63 -18.77 -4.79
C GLN A 67 -1.75 -17.74 -4.54
N SER A 68 -1.38 -16.48 -4.36
CA SER A 68 -2.36 -15.42 -4.09
C SER A 68 -3.13 -15.02 -5.34
N LYS A 69 -2.48 -15.00 -6.50
CA LYS A 69 -3.09 -14.78 -7.81
C LYS A 69 -4.14 -15.85 -8.12
N ALA A 70 -3.80 -17.13 -7.89
CA ALA A 70 -4.73 -18.24 -8.07
C ALA A 70 -5.95 -18.18 -7.13
N ALA A 71 -5.82 -17.53 -5.97
CA ALA A 71 -6.88 -17.37 -4.99
C ALA A 71 -7.69 -16.07 -5.17
N ALA A 72 -7.33 -15.21 -6.12
CA ALA A 72 -8.04 -13.95 -6.34
C ALA A 72 -9.48 -14.21 -6.85
N PRO A 73 -10.49 -13.55 -6.26
CA PRO A 73 -11.90 -13.72 -6.64
C PRO A 73 -12.21 -12.97 -7.93
N LEU A 74 -11.92 -13.57 -9.07
CA LEU A 74 -12.22 -13.02 -10.41
C LEU A 74 -13.68 -13.21 -10.76
N LEU A 75 -14.23 -12.31 -11.57
CA LEU A 75 -15.62 -12.39 -12.05
C LEU A 75 -15.66 -12.81 -13.52
N PRO A 76 -16.58 -13.72 -13.88
CA PRO A 76 -16.75 -14.11 -15.28
C PRO A 76 -17.15 -12.91 -16.16
N GLY A 77 -16.49 -12.75 -17.31
CA GLY A 77 -16.83 -11.73 -18.30
C GLY A 77 -16.21 -10.34 -18.06
N GLU A 78 -15.36 -10.19 -17.06
CA GLU A 78 -14.55 -8.98 -16.92
C GLU A 78 -13.54 -8.84 -18.08
N SER A 79 -13.16 -7.59 -18.40
CA SER A 79 -12.03 -7.35 -19.29
C SER A 79 -10.72 -7.81 -18.62
N LYS A 80 -9.70 -8.17 -19.42
CA LYS A 80 -8.38 -8.53 -18.87
C LYS A 80 -7.79 -7.43 -17.97
N GLU A 81 -8.08 -6.19 -18.29
CA GLU A 81 -7.61 -5.05 -17.52
C GLU A 81 -8.32 -4.95 -16.16
N ASP A 82 -9.63 -5.23 -16.12
CA ASP A 82 -10.39 -5.24 -14.87
C ASP A 82 -10.07 -6.46 -14.01
N GLU A 83 -9.85 -7.63 -14.64
CA GLU A 83 -9.30 -8.82 -13.95
C GLU A 83 -7.96 -8.51 -13.28
N SER A 84 -7.05 -7.82 -13.98
CA SER A 84 -5.75 -7.42 -13.42
C SER A 84 -5.91 -6.45 -12.24
N ARG A 85 -6.81 -5.47 -12.35
CA ARG A 85 -7.10 -4.53 -11.25
C ARG A 85 -7.71 -5.23 -10.04
N ARG A 86 -8.63 -6.16 -10.28
CA ARG A 86 -9.26 -6.97 -9.22
C ARG A 86 -8.22 -7.83 -8.51
N MET A 87 -7.37 -8.50 -9.27
CA MET A 87 -6.26 -9.29 -8.72
C MET A 87 -5.32 -8.40 -7.89
N ILE A 88 -4.87 -7.27 -8.41
CA ILE A 88 -4.01 -6.33 -7.69
C ILE A 88 -4.72 -5.79 -6.43
N GLY A 89 -6.02 -5.50 -6.52
CA GLY A 89 -6.83 -5.09 -5.37
C GLY A 89 -6.83 -6.15 -4.27
N TYR A 90 -7.03 -7.41 -4.64
CA TYR A 90 -6.96 -8.54 -3.72
C TYR A 90 -5.57 -8.69 -3.07
N LEU A 91 -4.50 -8.64 -3.88
CA LEU A 91 -3.13 -8.70 -3.38
C LEU A 91 -2.82 -7.53 -2.44
N ASN A 92 -3.31 -6.35 -2.78
CA ASN A 92 -3.13 -5.14 -1.98
C ASN A 92 -3.77 -5.28 -0.59
N ILE A 93 -5.01 -5.75 -0.52
CA ILE A 93 -5.71 -6.01 0.73
C ILE A 93 -5.02 -7.11 1.54
N LYS A 94 -4.65 -8.21 0.88
CA LYS A 94 -4.07 -9.39 1.54
C LYS A 94 -2.67 -9.17 2.09
N TRP A 95 -1.85 -8.36 1.43
CA TRP A 95 -0.42 -8.24 1.75
C TRP A 95 -0.01 -6.82 2.14
N PHE A 96 -0.26 -5.86 1.24
CA PHE A 96 0.26 -4.51 1.43
C PHE A 96 -0.46 -3.78 2.56
N MET A 97 -1.79 -3.82 2.56
CA MET A 97 -2.61 -3.20 3.60
C MET A 97 -2.31 -3.78 4.99
N GLN A 98 -2.13 -5.11 5.10
CA GLN A 98 -1.74 -5.73 6.37
C GLN A 98 -0.41 -5.19 6.90
N THR A 99 0.58 -5.03 6.02
CA THR A 99 1.88 -4.48 6.40
C THR A 99 1.77 -3.05 6.93
N LEU A 100 0.91 -2.23 6.31
CA LEU A 100 0.68 -0.85 6.74
C LEU A 100 -0.02 -0.80 8.10
N LEU A 101 -1.05 -1.62 8.28
CA LEU A 101 -1.80 -1.73 9.53
C LEU A 101 -0.91 -2.19 10.69
N ASP A 102 -0.10 -3.25 10.47
CA ASP A 102 0.82 -3.77 11.49
C ASP A 102 1.87 -2.72 11.89
N ARG A 103 2.45 -2.03 10.90
CA ARG A 103 3.39 -0.92 11.16
C ARG A 103 2.74 0.19 11.98
N MET A 104 1.55 0.61 11.59
CA MET A 104 0.83 1.69 12.26
C MET A 104 0.46 1.30 13.68
N ASP A 105 -0.11 0.13 13.89
CA ASP A 105 -0.52 -0.37 15.19
C ASP A 105 0.68 -0.43 16.15
N ARG A 106 1.76 -1.06 15.76
CA ARG A 106 2.98 -1.18 16.58
C ARG A 106 3.58 0.19 16.92
N ALA A 107 3.67 1.09 15.93
CA ALA A 107 4.26 2.41 16.16
C ALA A 107 3.39 3.30 17.06
N SER A 108 2.07 3.26 16.88
CA SER A 108 1.13 4.06 17.69
C SER A 108 0.98 3.51 19.10
N MET A 109 0.87 2.18 19.25
CA MET A 109 0.75 1.52 20.54
C MET A 109 2.03 1.65 21.38
N PHE A 110 3.21 1.66 20.77
CA PHE A 110 4.45 2.01 21.45
C PHE A 110 4.39 3.38 22.14
N SER A 111 3.62 4.30 21.59
CA SER A 111 3.38 5.64 22.15
C SER A 111 2.07 5.74 22.95
N GLU A 112 1.47 4.61 23.36
CA GLU A 112 0.21 4.54 24.09
C GLU A 112 -0.95 5.24 23.37
N LEU A 113 -0.98 5.17 22.04
CA LEU A 113 -2.01 5.76 21.19
C LEU A 113 -2.67 4.65 20.36
N GLU A 114 -3.96 4.40 20.56
CA GLU A 114 -4.73 3.51 19.70
C GLU A 114 -5.08 4.21 18.39
N ALA A 115 -4.52 3.76 17.28
CA ALA A 115 -4.88 4.24 15.96
C ALA A 115 -6.03 3.40 15.38
N ARG A 116 -7.15 4.05 15.06
CA ARG A 116 -8.31 3.42 14.41
C ARG A 116 -8.37 3.79 12.94
N VAL A 117 -8.67 2.81 12.09
CA VAL A 117 -8.65 2.89 10.63
C VAL A 117 -10.03 2.61 10.07
N PRO A 118 -10.91 3.63 9.92
CA PRO A 118 -12.26 3.42 9.41
C PRO A 118 -12.32 2.78 8.03
N PHE A 119 -11.34 3.06 7.14
CA PHE A 119 -11.27 2.47 5.80
C PHE A 119 -10.87 0.98 5.79
N ALA A 120 -10.41 0.42 6.91
CA ALA A 120 -10.18 -1.00 7.08
C ALA A 120 -11.43 -1.77 7.56
N ASP A 121 -12.59 -1.11 7.68
CA ASP A 121 -13.85 -1.80 7.97
C ASP A 121 -14.19 -2.77 6.83
N HIS A 122 -14.38 -4.06 7.17
CA HIS A 122 -14.63 -5.11 6.19
C HIS A 122 -15.85 -4.82 5.30
N ARG A 123 -16.88 -4.15 5.83
CA ARG A 123 -18.09 -3.79 5.07
C ARG A 123 -17.77 -2.78 3.96
N ILE A 124 -16.88 -1.82 4.25
CA ILE A 124 -16.42 -0.85 3.26
C ILE A 124 -15.55 -1.56 2.22
N ILE A 125 -14.64 -2.43 2.66
CA ILE A 125 -13.75 -3.18 1.78
C ILE A 125 -14.58 -4.05 0.82
N GLU A 126 -15.52 -4.85 1.33
CA GLU A 126 -16.39 -5.73 0.53
C GLU A 126 -17.21 -4.94 -0.50
N TYR A 127 -17.77 -3.82 -0.10
CA TYR A 127 -18.52 -2.95 -0.99
C TYR A 127 -17.62 -2.37 -2.08
N VAL A 128 -16.52 -1.69 -1.69
CA VAL A 128 -15.62 -0.98 -2.61
C VAL A 128 -14.90 -1.94 -3.55
N PHE A 129 -14.56 -3.16 -3.08
CA PHE A 129 -13.90 -4.16 -3.90
C PHE A 129 -14.69 -4.47 -5.19
N ASN A 130 -16.00 -4.49 -5.10
CA ASN A 130 -16.90 -4.79 -6.21
C ASN A 130 -17.34 -3.58 -7.05
N VAL A 131 -16.99 -2.36 -6.62
CA VAL A 131 -17.30 -1.15 -7.41
C VAL A 131 -16.45 -1.12 -8.68
N PRO A 132 -17.06 -0.88 -9.87
CA PRO A 132 -16.34 -0.80 -11.14
C PRO A 132 -15.22 0.26 -11.12
N TRP A 133 -14.14 -0.04 -11.84
CA TRP A 133 -12.95 0.83 -11.84
C TRP A 133 -13.22 2.26 -12.31
N HIS A 134 -14.06 2.43 -13.33
CA HIS A 134 -14.40 3.75 -13.85
C HIS A 134 -15.08 4.69 -12.84
N MET A 135 -15.60 4.15 -11.72
CA MET A 135 -16.11 4.96 -10.61
C MET A 135 -15.02 5.34 -9.60
N LYS A 136 -13.94 4.58 -9.56
CA LYS A 136 -12.80 4.82 -8.64
C LYS A 136 -11.75 5.76 -9.23
N PHE A 137 -11.66 5.80 -10.58
CA PHE A 137 -10.67 6.59 -11.31
C PHE A 137 -11.31 7.22 -12.54
N GLN A 138 -11.39 8.55 -12.57
CA GLN A 138 -11.98 9.31 -13.67
C GLN A 138 -11.10 10.50 -14.04
N ASN A 139 -10.98 10.75 -15.33
CA ASN A 139 -10.28 11.94 -15.86
C ASN A 139 -8.85 12.12 -15.31
N GLY A 140 -8.15 11.01 -15.03
CA GLY A 140 -6.80 11.05 -14.45
C GLY A 140 -6.76 11.34 -12.95
N VAL A 141 -7.90 11.33 -12.27
CA VAL A 141 -8.01 11.57 -10.84
C VAL A 141 -8.31 10.26 -10.10
N GLU A 142 -7.49 9.96 -9.13
CA GLU A 142 -7.65 8.78 -8.27
C GLU A 142 -8.72 9.02 -7.17
N LYS A 143 -9.33 7.92 -6.70
CA LYS A 143 -10.30 7.89 -5.60
C LYS A 143 -11.55 8.75 -5.85
N THR A 144 -12.00 8.84 -7.10
CA THR A 144 -13.17 9.66 -7.45
C THR A 144 -14.41 9.25 -6.67
N LEU A 145 -14.69 7.96 -6.52
CA LEU A 145 -15.80 7.48 -5.70
C LEU A 145 -15.80 8.06 -4.28
N LEU A 146 -14.62 8.10 -3.64
CA LEU A 146 -14.48 8.67 -2.29
C LEU A 146 -14.67 10.19 -2.31
N ARG A 147 -14.09 10.88 -3.31
CA ARG A 147 -14.24 12.34 -3.46
C ARG A 147 -15.69 12.73 -3.70
N ASP A 148 -16.39 12.02 -4.55
CA ASP A 148 -17.81 12.29 -4.88
C ASP A 148 -18.70 12.06 -3.65
N ALA A 149 -18.44 11.00 -2.88
CA ALA A 149 -19.18 10.70 -1.66
C ALA A 149 -19.06 11.79 -0.57
N PHE A 150 -18.03 12.62 -0.62
CA PHE A 150 -17.79 13.69 0.36
C PHE A 150 -17.86 15.09 -0.25
N SER A 151 -18.37 15.22 -1.49
CA SER A 151 -18.44 16.50 -2.21
C SER A 151 -19.25 17.58 -1.49
N ASP A 152 -20.28 17.17 -0.76
CA ASP A 152 -21.15 18.10 0.00
C ASP A 152 -20.64 18.37 1.42
N ILE A 153 -19.57 17.69 1.85
CA ILE A 153 -19.09 17.74 3.24
C ILE A 153 -17.71 18.42 3.32
N LEU A 154 -16.83 18.14 2.36
CA LEU A 154 -15.44 18.62 2.39
C LEU A 154 -15.28 19.91 1.58
N PRO A 155 -14.43 20.84 2.06
CA PRO A 155 -14.04 22.01 1.26
C PRO A 155 -13.38 21.59 -0.06
N PRO A 156 -13.61 22.34 -1.17
CA PRO A 156 -13.06 22.03 -2.49
C PRO A 156 -11.53 21.87 -2.50
N GLU A 157 -10.81 22.62 -1.69
CA GLU A 157 -9.34 22.58 -1.59
C GLU A 157 -8.84 21.23 -1.05
N LEU A 158 -9.60 20.59 -0.16
CA LEU A 158 -9.30 19.25 0.34
C LEU A 158 -9.77 18.18 -0.65
N LEU A 159 -10.96 18.36 -1.21
CA LEU A 159 -11.57 17.43 -2.14
C LEU A 159 -10.72 17.21 -3.40
N HIS A 160 -10.18 18.31 -3.96
CA HIS A 160 -9.38 18.30 -5.18
C HIS A 160 -7.87 18.31 -4.95
N ARG A 161 -7.42 18.14 -3.70
CA ARG A 161 -6.00 18.08 -3.38
C ARG A 161 -5.35 16.90 -4.10
N LYS A 162 -4.26 17.17 -4.82
CA LYS A 162 -3.44 16.12 -5.44
C LYS A 162 -2.77 15.27 -4.34
N LYS A 163 -2.67 13.97 -4.59
CA LYS A 163 -1.91 13.07 -3.73
C LYS A 163 -0.46 13.56 -3.63
N SER A 164 -0.02 13.78 -2.41
CA SER A 164 1.36 14.09 -2.10
C SER A 164 1.94 12.97 -1.25
N PRO A 165 3.02 12.30 -1.68
CA PRO A 165 3.69 11.33 -0.85
C PRO A 165 4.32 12.04 0.37
N TYR A 166 4.60 11.29 1.42
CA TYR A 166 5.42 11.81 2.51
C TYR A 166 6.75 12.32 1.96
N PRO A 167 7.28 13.45 2.50
CA PRO A 167 8.56 13.97 2.07
C PRO A 167 9.64 12.89 2.21
N LYS A 168 10.28 12.58 1.11
CA LYS A 168 11.47 11.74 1.15
C LYS A 168 12.62 12.61 1.62
N THR A 169 13.38 12.11 2.57
CA THR A 169 14.52 12.84 3.12
C THR A 169 15.74 12.57 2.24
N TYR A 170 15.90 13.36 1.20
CA TYR A 170 17.11 13.35 0.33
C TYR A 170 18.18 14.36 0.81
N HIS A 171 18.09 14.82 2.02
CA HIS A 171 19.05 15.79 2.53
C HIS A 171 20.39 15.11 2.85
N PRO A 172 21.52 15.51 2.22
CA PRO A 172 22.81 14.85 2.43
C PRO A 172 23.26 14.77 3.90
N GLY A 173 22.91 15.78 4.70
CA GLY A 173 23.17 15.78 6.14
C GLY A 173 22.42 14.70 6.90
N TYR A 174 21.21 14.33 6.46
CA TYR A 174 20.46 13.21 7.05
C TYR A 174 21.11 11.87 6.72
N GLU A 175 21.52 11.66 5.47
CA GLU A 175 22.23 10.45 5.05
C GLU A 175 23.55 10.30 5.83
N ALA A 176 24.31 11.39 5.96
CA ALA A 176 25.56 11.38 6.73
C ALA A 176 25.34 11.01 8.20
N LEU A 177 24.27 11.51 8.83
CA LEU A 177 23.92 11.16 10.21
C LEU A 177 23.52 9.69 10.34
N LEU A 178 22.74 9.15 9.40
CA LEU A 178 22.39 7.73 9.39
C LEU A 178 23.62 6.84 9.21
N ILE A 179 24.50 7.17 8.25
CA ILE A 179 25.74 6.42 8.00
C ILE A 179 26.62 6.44 9.25
N LYS A 180 26.77 7.61 9.90
CA LYS A 180 27.54 7.72 11.13
C LYS A 180 26.96 6.84 12.23
N GLY A 181 25.66 6.94 12.50
CA GLY A 181 25.01 6.12 13.53
C GLY A 181 25.08 4.63 13.25
N MET A 182 24.96 4.20 11.98
CA MET A 182 25.14 2.79 11.62
C MET A 182 26.58 2.31 11.86
N LYS A 183 27.59 3.10 11.53
CA LYS A 183 28.99 2.74 11.78
C LYS A 183 29.27 2.59 13.28
N GLU A 184 28.76 3.50 14.11
CA GLU A 184 28.89 3.43 15.57
C GLU A 184 28.24 2.19 16.20
N ILE A 185 27.29 1.54 15.50
CA ILE A 185 26.66 0.29 15.96
C ILE A 185 27.43 -0.94 15.47
N LEU A 186 28.09 -0.86 14.31
CA LEU A 186 28.76 -1.99 13.67
C LEU A 186 30.21 -2.15 14.15
N ASP A 187 30.83 -1.10 14.66
CA ASP A 187 32.18 -1.08 15.29
C ASP A 187 32.09 -1.56 16.76
#